data_6146aabf50df390fbf6654fecb687f02
#
_entry.id   6146aabf50df390fbf6654fecb687f02
#
_cell.length_a   1.000
_cell.length_b   1.000
_cell.length_c   1.000
_cell.angle_alpha   90.00
_cell.angle_beta   90.00
_cell.angle_gamma   90.00
#
_symmetry.space_group_name_H-M   'P 1'
#
loop_
_entity.id
_entity.type
_entity.pdbx_description
1 polymer ?
#
loop_
_entity_poly.entity_id
_entity_poly.type
_entity_poly.pdbx_seq_one_letter_code
_entity_poly.pdbx_strand_id
1 'polypeptide(L)'
;MPKPPFKSNPTSQKNFRQHLRKQGTVAEAVLWRMLKDSQIEGVKFRRQFGAGNYILDFYASELKLAIELDGAPHYSIEGDECDVTRSQVLFHEFSIRLLRFENREVLQELQRVVAEITDVVKKLKQGGEFVYRSWRCRGTCNIEMCK
;
A
#
# COMPACT_ATOMS: atom_id res chain seq x y z
N MET A 1 8.00 -6.45 26.23
CA MET A 1 8.93 -5.38 25.84
C MET A 1 8.29 -4.51 24.79
N PRO A 2 8.37 -3.19 24.88
CA PRO A 2 7.90 -2.34 23.80
C PRO A 2 8.76 -2.62 22.56
N LYS A 3 8.12 -2.81 21.40
CA LYS A 3 8.84 -2.96 20.13
C LYS A 3 9.68 -1.70 19.90
N PRO A 4 10.92 -1.83 19.41
CA PRO A 4 11.72 -0.65 19.06
C PRO A 4 10.97 0.22 18.04
N PRO A 5 11.15 1.54 18.13
CA PRO A 5 10.47 2.44 17.20
C PRO A 5 10.81 2.05 15.77
N PHE A 6 9.78 1.88 14.97
CA PHE A 6 9.85 1.58 13.58
C PHE A 6 10.74 2.58 12.82
N LYS A 7 11.80 2.08 12.19
CA LYS A 7 12.65 2.93 11.33
C LYS A 7 11.95 3.22 10.01
N SER A 8 11.28 4.36 9.98
CA SER A 8 10.76 4.90 8.73
C SER A 8 11.88 5.52 7.89
N ASN A 9 11.84 5.29 6.59
CA ASN A 9 12.77 5.89 5.64
C ASN A 9 14.27 5.71 5.99
N PRO A 10 14.78 4.47 6.12
CA PRO A 10 16.19 4.25 6.43
C PRO A 10 17.10 4.99 5.45
N THR A 11 18.18 5.59 5.97
CA THR A 11 19.14 6.36 5.16
C THR A 11 19.80 5.48 4.09
N SER A 12 20.01 4.20 4.38
CA SER A 12 20.57 3.24 3.43
C SER A 12 19.75 3.08 2.14
N GLN A 13 18.46 3.36 2.19
CA GLN A 13 17.55 3.26 1.04
C GLN A 13 17.33 4.60 0.34
N LYS A 14 17.94 5.71 0.81
CA LYS A 14 17.66 7.06 0.29
C LYS A 14 17.88 7.18 -1.22
N ASN A 15 19.04 6.77 -1.69
CA ASN A 15 19.40 6.86 -3.11
C ASN A 15 18.51 5.96 -3.97
N PHE A 16 18.22 4.76 -3.50
CA PHE A 16 17.34 3.82 -4.19
C PHE A 16 15.90 4.35 -4.29
N ARG A 17 15.34 4.90 -3.22
CA ARG A 17 14.02 5.52 -3.23
C ARG A 17 13.95 6.73 -4.17
N GLN A 18 15.00 7.55 -4.23
CA GLN A 18 15.08 8.67 -5.18
C GLN A 18 15.10 8.20 -6.62
N HIS A 19 15.83 7.10 -6.90
CA HIS A 19 15.87 6.50 -8.22
C HIS A 19 14.49 5.94 -8.63
N LEU A 20 13.82 5.23 -7.73
CA LEU A 20 12.46 4.71 -7.97
C LEU A 20 11.44 5.82 -8.26
N ARG A 21 11.53 6.97 -7.56
CA ARG A 21 10.66 8.14 -7.85
C ARG A 21 10.84 8.70 -9.25
N LYS A 22 12.03 8.59 -9.81
CA LYS A 22 12.33 9.06 -11.17
C LYS A 22 11.89 8.06 -12.24
N GLN A 23 11.87 6.78 -11.91
CA GLN A 23 11.56 5.69 -12.83
C GLN A 23 10.21 5.03 -12.56
N GLY A 24 9.31 5.73 -11.88
CA GLY A 24 7.97 5.24 -11.59
C GLY A 24 7.17 4.88 -12.86
N THR A 25 6.24 3.96 -12.75
CA THR A 25 5.35 3.58 -13.85
C THR A 25 4.35 4.68 -14.18
N VAL A 26 3.73 4.61 -15.36
CA VAL A 26 2.65 5.52 -15.76
C VAL A 26 1.49 5.44 -14.76
N ALA A 27 1.13 4.23 -14.32
CA ALA A 27 0.07 4.03 -13.33
C ALA A 27 0.39 4.73 -12.00
N GLU A 28 1.63 4.63 -11.52
CA GLU A 28 2.06 5.36 -10.32
C GLU A 28 1.93 6.88 -10.48
N ALA A 29 2.33 7.41 -11.63
CA ALA A 29 2.22 8.84 -11.92
C ALA A 29 0.75 9.30 -11.96
N VAL A 30 -0.13 8.52 -12.56
CA VAL A 30 -1.56 8.80 -12.65
C VAL A 30 -2.20 8.79 -11.26
N LEU A 31 -1.96 7.74 -10.47
CA LEU A 31 -2.52 7.65 -9.12
C LEU A 31 -1.95 8.74 -8.20
N TRP A 32 -0.66 9.06 -8.33
CA TRP A 32 -0.04 10.12 -7.53
C TRP A 32 -0.71 11.48 -7.70
N ARG A 33 -1.16 11.82 -8.90
CA ARG A 33 -1.92 13.06 -9.14
C ARG A 33 -3.18 13.16 -8.29
N MET A 34 -3.78 12.01 -7.95
CA MET A 34 -4.98 11.94 -7.11
C MET A 34 -4.66 11.92 -5.61
N LEU A 35 -3.49 11.40 -5.24
CA LEU A 35 -3.09 11.24 -3.83
C LEU A 35 -2.33 12.44 -3.26
N LYS A 36 -1.58 13.17 -4.11
CA LYS A 36 -0.78 14.32 -3.67
C LYS A 36 -1.64 15.45 -3.12
N ASP A 37 -1.00 16.37 -2.38
CA ASP A 37 -1.63 17.60 -1.88
C ASP A 37 -2.82 17.35 -0.94
N SER A 38 -2.83 16.20 -0.26
CA SER A 38 -3.90 15.84 0.68
C SER A 38 -5.32 15.91 0.10
N GLN A 39 -5.48 15.59 -1.19
CA GLN A 39 -6.76 15.70 -1.89
C GLN A 39 -7.80 14.67 -1.41
N ILE A 40 -7.34 13.50 -0.91
CA ILE A 40 -8.24 12.46 -0.40
C ILE A 40 -8.44 12.68 1.11
N GLU A 41 -9.59 13.22 1.47
CA GLU A 41 -10.02 13.43 2.88
C GLU A 41 -8.99 14.16 3.76
N GLY A 42 -8.14 15.00 3.17
CA GLY A 42 -7.09 15.73 3.87
C GLY A 42 -5.90 14.87 4.30
N VAL A 43 -5.81 13.63 3.87
CA VAL A 43 -4.76 12.69 4.25
C VAL A 43 -3.51 12.90 3.40
N LYS A 44 -2.37 13.02 4.06
CA LYS A 44 -1.09 13.17 3.39
C LYS A 44 -0.50 11.81 3.01
N PHE A 45 -0.37 11.57 1.71
CA PHE A 45 0.36 10.43 1.16
C PHE A 45 1.79 10.80 0.77
N ARG A 46 2.69 9.85 0.88
CA ARG A 46 4.09 9.97 0.45
C ARG A 46 4.41 8.85 -0.52
N ARG A 47 5.23 9.15 -1.53
CA ARG A 47 5.70 8.15 -2.49
C ARG A 47 6.97 7.48 -2.01
N GLN A 48 7.14 6.21 -2.39
CA GLN A 48 8.35 5.41 -2.15
C GLN A 48 8.82 5.55 -0.71
N PHE A 49 7.97 5.14 0.20
CA PHE A 49 8.21 5.23 1.64
C PHE A 49 8.89 3.96 2.16
N GLY A 50 10.00 4.12 2.87
CA GLY A 50 10.74 3.02 3.48
C GLY A 50 10.11 2.58 4.80
N ALA A 51 9.75 1.30 4.89
CA ALA A 51 9.22 0.63 6.07
C ALA A 51 10.11 -0.57 6.41
N GLY A 52 11.08 -0.37 7.32
CA GLY A 52 12.11 -1.38 7.56
C GLY A 52 12.90 -1.68 6.28
N ASN A 53 12.90 -2.93 5.85
CA ASN A 53 13.54 -3.37 4.60
C ASN A 53 12.64 -3.24 3.37
N TYR A 54 11.39 -2.83 3.54
CA TYR A 54 10.42 -2.72 2.46
C TYR A 54 10.30 -1.27 1.97
N ILE A 55 9.98 -1.10 0.70
CA ILE A 55 9.61 0.19 0.11
C ILE A 55 8.18 0.09 -0.37
N LEU A 56 7.35 1.02 0.11
CA LEU A 56 5.94 1.13 -0.23
C LEU A 56 5.75 2.19 -1.30
N ASP A 57 4.93 1.91 -2.31
CA ASP A 57 4.70 2.85 -3.41
C ASP A 57 4.08 4.15 -2.90
N PHE A 58 3.01 4.05 -2.10
CA PHE A 58 2.38 5.18 -1.43
C PHE A 58 2.08 4.84 0.02
N TYR A 59 2.25 5.79 0.91
CA TYR A 59 2.01 5.59 2.34
C TYR A 59 1.43 6.81 3.02
N ALA A 60 0.37 6.60 3.78
CA ALA A 60 -0.25 7.57 4.67
C ALA A 60 0.04 7.21 6.14
N SER A 61 0.97 7.94 6.76
CA SER A 61 1.45 7.61 8.11
C SER A 61 0.39 7.80 9.20
N GLU A 62 -0.51 8.75 9.07
CA GLU A 62 -1.55 8.98 10.07
C GLU A 62 -2.56 7.82 10.16
N LEU A 63 -2.79 7.10 9.07
CA LEU A 63 -3.69 5.95 8.99
C LEU A 63 -2.94 4.62 8.99
N LYS A 64 -1.61 4.65 8.88
CA LYS A 64 -0.78 3.47 8.61
C LYS A 64 -1.30 2.66 7.42
N LEU A 65 -1.66 3.36 6.37
CA LEU A 65 -2.21 2.82 5.14
C LEU A 65 -1.18 2.91 4.02
N ALA A 66 -0.82 1.77 3.44
CA ALA A 66 0.01 1.68 2.26
C ALA A 66 -0.84 1.29 1.03
N ILE A 67 -0.46 1.82 -0.12
CA ILE A 67 -1.04 1.46 -1.41
C ILE A 67 0.09 1.01 -2.31
N GLU A 68 -0.05 -0.15 -2.91
CA GLU A 68 0.90 -0.69 -3.88
C GLU A 68 0.23 -0.95 -5.22
N LEU A 69 0.99 -0.72 -6.28
CA LEU A 69 0.57 -1.01 -7.65
C LEU A 69 1.38 -2.17 -8.19
N ASP A 70 0.69 -3.23 -8.57
CA ASP A 70 1.31 -4.40 -9.18
C ASP A 70 1.25 -4.30 -10.71
N GLY A 71 2.36 -4.67 -11.36
CA GLY A 71 2.43 -4.85 -12.79
C GLY A 71 1.61 -6.06 -13.27
N ALA A 72 1.92 -6.56 -14.47
CA ALA A 72 1.26 -7.74 -15.01
C ALA A 72 1.34 -8.92 -14.04
N PRO A 73 0.25 -9.68 -13.87
CA PRO A 73 0.22 -10.79 -12.93
C PRO A 73 1.25 -11.85 -13.32
N HIS A 74 2.28 -12.02 -12.52
CA HIS A 74 3.14 -13.19 -12.60
C HIS A 74 2.41 -14.37 -11.96
N TYR A 75 1.87 -15.24 -12.80
CA TYR A 75 1.24 -16.49 -12.36
C TYR A 75 2.28 -17.51 -11.89
N SER A 76 3.14 -17.16 -10.96
CA SER A 76 4.00 -18.13 -10.30
C SER A 76 3.48 -18.38 -8.87
N ILE A 77 3.31 -19.64 -8.55
CA ILE A 77 2.88 -20.07 -7.20
C ILE A 77 3.84 -19.53 -6.13
N GLU A 78 5.12 -19.41 -6.45
CA GLU A 78 6.16 -18.86 -5.58
C GLU A 78 5.97 -17.35 -5.29
N GLY A 79 5.44 -16.58 -6.23
CA GLY A 79 5.15 -15.16 -6.05
C GLY A 79 4.02 -14.90 -5.06
N ASP A 80 3.03 -15.78 -5.01
CA ASP A 80 1.85 -15.62 -4.16
C ASP A 80 2.18 -15.80 -2.66
N GLU A 81 3.04 -16.75 -2.33
CA GLU A 81 3.48 -16.98 -0.95
C GLU A 81 4.32 -15.81 -0.42
N CYS A 82 5.23 -15.28 -1.23
CA CYS A 82 6.02 -14.11 -0.86
C CYS A 82 5.16 -12.86 -0.61
N ASP A 83 4.13 -12.65 -1.41
CA ASP A 83 3.25 -11.49 -1.30
C ASP A 83 2.39 -11.55 -0.02
N VAL A 84 1.85 -12.72 0.31
CA VAL A 84 1.09 -12.93 1.55
C VAL A 84 1.99 -12.70 2.76
N THR A 85 3.20 -13.27 2.75
CA THR A 85 4.18 -13.10 3.83
C THR A 85 4.55 -11.64 4.02
N ARG A 86 4.82 -10.91 2.93
CA ARG A 86 5.14 -9.47 2.97
C ARG A 86 4.02 -8.66 3.60
N SER A 87 2.78 -8.89 3.20
CA SER A 87 1.60 -8.19 3.75
C SER A 87 1.40 -8.49 5.23
N GLN A 88 1.61 -9.76 5.64
CA GLN A 88 1.54 -10.17 7.03
C GLN A 88 2.63 -9.52 7.88
N VAL A 89 3.87 -9.48 7.39
CA VAL A 89 4.98 -8.82 8.10
C VAL A 89 4.69 -7.32 8.26
N LEU A 90 4.24 -6.65 7.23
CA LEU A 90 3.89 -5.22 7.30
C LEU A 90 2.80 -4.97 8.34
N PHE A 91 1.78 -5.81 8.38
CA PHE A 91 0.70 -5.68 9.37
C PHE A 91 1.16 -6.01 10.79
N HIS A 92 1.82 -7.17 11.00
CA HIS A 92 2.19 -7.64 12.34
C HIS A 92 3.37 -6.87 12.94
N GLU A 93 4.37 -6.54 12.13
CA GLU A 93 5.56 -5.83 12.60
C GLU A 93 5.36 -4.31 12.70
N PHE A 94 4.67 -3.72 11.75
CA PHE A 94 4.57 -2.26 11.61
C PHE A 94 3.15 -1.72 11.76
N SER A 95 2.16 -2.58 11.90
CA SER A 95 0.73 -2.21 11.91
C SER A 95 0.29 -1.49 10.63
N ILE A 96 0.98 -1.75 9.51
CA ILE A 96 0.68 -1.15 8.21
C ILE A 96 -0.37 -1.98 7.49
N ARG A 97 -1.45 -1.34 7.09
CA ARG A 97 -2.50 -1.90 6.26
C ARG A 97 -2.15 -1.69 4.80
N LEU A 98 -2.28 -2.72 3.98
CA LEU A 98 -1.87 -2.69 2.59
C LEU A 98 -3.08 -2.83 1.66
N LEU A 99 -3.26 -1.86 0.77
CA LEU A 99 -4.15 -1.94 -0.40
C LEU A 99 -3.32 -2.20 -1.64
N ARG A 100 -3.78 -3.13 -2.48
CA ARG A 100 -3.15 -3.41 -3.76
C ARG A 100 -4.11 -3.19 -4.91
N PHE A 101 -3.61 -2.60 -5.97
CA PHE A 101 -4.30 -2.44 -7.24
C PHE A 101 -3.38 -2.88 -8.38
N GLU A 102 -3.96 -3.39 -9.45
CA GLU A 102 -3.20 -3.61 -10.68
C GLU A 102 -2.98 -2.27 -11.41
N ASN A 103 -1.85 -2.15 -12.10
CA ASN A 103 -1.61 -0.99 -12.95
C ASN A 103 -2.75 -0.76 -13.95
N ARG A 104 -3.31 -1.85 -14.49
CA ARG A 104 -4.44 -1.80 -15.42
C ARG A 104 -5.69 -1.17 -14.79
N GLU A 105 -6.00 -1.48 -13.53
CA GLU A 105 -7.14 -0.89 -12.83
C GLU A 105 -6.99 0.64 -12.70
N VAL A 106 -5.78 1.10 -12.36
CA VAL A 106 -5.49 2.54 -12.26
C VAL A 106 -5.62 3.24 -13.61
N LEU A 107 -5.16 2.61 -14.69
CA LEU A 107 -5.18 3.21 -16.02
C LEU A 107 -6.55 3.18 -16.68
N GLN A 108 -7.37 2.17 -16.41
CA GLN A 108 -8.69 2.00 -17.04
C GLN A 108 -9.87 2.43 -16.17
N GLU A 109 -9.74 2.31 -14.86
CA GLU A 109 -10.82 2.52 -13.89
C GLU A 109 -10.39 3.46 -12.75
N LEU A 110 -9.69 4.53 -13.04
CA LEU A 110 -9.12 5.44 -12.05
C LEU A 110 -10.17 5.95 -11.04
N GLN A 111 -11.36 6.30 -11.49
CA GLN A 111 -12.40 6.81 -10.62
C GLN A 111 -12.86 5.76 -9.60
N ARG A 112 -12.94 4.49 -10.01
CA ARG A 112 -13.27 3.39 -9.10
C ARG A 112 -12.17 3.18 -8.07
N VAL A 113 -10.91 3.19 -8.50
CA VAL A 113 -9.75 3.05 -7.60
C VAL A 113 -9.71 4.18 -6.57
N VAL A 114 -9.89 5.42 -7.01
CA VAL A 114 -9.92 6.58 -6.12
C VAL A 114 -11.10 6.53 -5.15
N ALA A 115 -12.28 6.12 -5.60
CA ALA A 115 -13.45 5.94 -4.74
C ALA A 115 -13.21 4.87 -3.67
N GLU A 116 -12.60 3.75 -4.02
CA GLU A 116 -12.25 2.68 -3.09
C GLU A 116 -11.23 3.14 -2.04
N ILE A 117 -10.19 3.85 -2.46
CA ILE A 117 -9.21 4.45 -1.54
C ILE A 117 -9.90 5.44 -0.59
N THR A 118 -10.76 6.29 -1.12
CA THR A 118 -11.50 7.28 -0.32
C THR A 118 -12.38 6.61 0.73
N ASP A 119 -13.10 5.55 0.37
CA ASP A 119 -13.93 4.79 1.30
C ASP A 119 -13.12 4.15 2.42
N VAL A 120 -11.97 3.55 2.09
CA VAL A 120 -11.05 2.99 3.08
C VAL A 120 -10.53 4.07 4.01
N VAL A 121 -10.10 5.21 3.48
CA VAL A 121 -9.63 6.35 4.28
C VAL A 121 -10.69 6.83 5.25
N LYS A 122 -11.93 6.99 4.79
CA LYS A 122 -13.05 7.40 5.65
C LYS A 122 -13.30 6.40 6.77
N LYS A 123 -13.33 5.11 6.47
CA LYS A 123 -13.51 4.04 7.48
C LYS A 123 -12.41 4.08 8.53
N LEU A 124 -11.16 4.20 8.12
CA LEU A 124 -10.02 4.25 9.03
C LEU A 124 -10.03 5.51 9.91
N LYS A 125 -10.44 6.65 9.38
CA LYS A 125 -10.59 7.90 10.16
C LYS A 125 -11.68 7.79 11.24
N GLN A 126 -12.69 6.97 11.00
CA GLN A 126 -13.78 6.71 11.95
C GLN A 126 -13.47 5.58 12.94
N GLY A 127 -12.28 5.00 12.90
CA GLY A 127 -11.89 3.86 13.74
C GLY A 127 -12.51 2.53 13.29
N GLY A 128 -12.99 2.46 12.05
CA GLY A 128 -13.57 1.24 11.47
C GLY A 128 -12.51 0.17 11.19
N GLU A 129 -12.97 -1.07 11.07
CA GLU A 129 -12.09 -2.18 10.70
C GLU A 129 -11.70 -2.12 9.24
N PHE A 130 -10.44 -2.44 8.98
CA PHE A 130 -9.90 -2.59 7.64
C PHE A 130 -10.02 -4.04 7.19
N VAL A 131 -10.81 -4.28 6.16
CA VAL A 131 -10.87 -5.59 5.52
C VAL A 131 -9.80 -5.61 4.41
N TYR A 132 -8.80 -6.45 4.59
CA TYR A 132 -7.76 -6.65 3.58
C TYR A 132 -8.39 -7.17 2.29
N ARG A 133 -8.23 -6.43 1.20
CA ARG A 133 -8.63 -6.88 -0.13
C ARG A 133 -7.40 -7.30 -0.92
N SER A 134 -7.19 -8.61 -0.99
CA SER A 134 -6.31 -9.18 -2.00
C SER A 134 -7.14 -9.47 -3.25
N TRP A 135 -6.78 -8.89 -4.38
CA TRP A 135 -7.45 -9.13 -5.66
C TRP A 135 -7.33 -10.60 -6.11
N ARG A 136 -6.36 -11.35 -5.58
CA ARG A 136 -6.16 -12.79 -5.85
C ARG A 136 -7.09 -13.69 -5.06
N CYS A 137 -7.63 -13.21 -3.96
CA CYS A 137 -8.66 -13.94 -3.22
C CYS A 137 -10.03 -13.46 -3.69
N ARG A 138 -10.68 -14.21 -4.58
CA ARG A 138 -12.10 -14.03 -4.93
C ARG A 138 -13.02 -14.40 -3.75
N GLY A 139 -12.66 -13.94 -2.57
CA GLY A 139 -13.43 -14.18 -1.35
C GLY A 139 -12.90 -13.24 -0.28
N THR A 140 -13.78 -12.85 0.62
CA THR A 140 -13.43 -12.11 1.83
C THR A 140 -12.44 -12.92 2.64
N CYS A 141 -11.13 -12.65 2.48
CA CYS A 141 -10.14 -13.11 3.44
C CYS A 141 -10.39 -12.36 4.75
N ASN A 142 -11.12 -12.97 5.63
CA ASN A 142 -11.20 -12.51 7.00
C ASN A 142 -9.81 -12.61 7.62
N ILE A 143 -9.31 -11.52 8.19
CA ILE A 143 -8.02 -11.46 8.90
C ILE A 143 -7.93 -12.53 10.00
N GLU A 144 -9.06 -13.03 10.48
CA GLU A 144 -9.12 -14.12 11.47
C GLU A 144 -8.60 -15.47 10.96
N MET A 145 -8.54 -15.70 9.64
CA MET A 145 -8.02 -16.94 9.06
C MET A 145 -6.51 -16.90 8.79
N CYS A 146 -5.85 -15.75 8.97
CA CYS A 146 -4.41 -15.58 8.83
C CYS A 146 -3.67 -15.47 10.18
N LYS A 147 -4.25 -16.05 11.19
CA LYS A 147 -3.56 -16.21 12.49
C LYS A 147 -2.64 -17.40 12.49
#